data_7dd6e03f5a81b14ab0135a62cc8093ed
#
_entry.id   7dd6e03f5a81b14ab0135a62cc8093ed
#
_cell.length_a   1.000
_cell.length_b   1.000
_cell.length_c   1.000
_cell.angle_alpha   90.00
_cell.angle_beta   90.00
_cell.angle_gamma   90.00
#
_symmetry.space_group_name_H-M   'P 1'
#
loop_
_entity.id
_entity.type
_entity.pdbx_description
1 polymer ?
#
loop_
_entity_poly.entity_id
_entity_poly.type
_entity_poly.pdbx_seq_one_letter_code
_entity_poly.pdbx_strand_id
1 'polypeptide(L)'
;MREAVAEPRLREFMRAIAAEAREPGRIYFTGGACAVLQGWRDSTSIIDISIVPASDRILRAIPDLKERLHINVELASPADFVPPLPGWETRSSFIALEGPISFHHYDFYSQALSKLERSHRKDLLDVSAMIRDGLVDPDRLRALFAEVEDLLYRYPVVDPRSLRAAIERLPRL
;
A
#
# COMPACT_ATOMS: atom_id res chain seq x y z
N MET A 1 2.09 -1.61 -24.99
CA MET A 1 2.52 -0.66 -23.93
C MET A 1 1.42 -0.61 -22.88
N ARG A 2 1.75 -0.76 -21.61
CA ARG A 2 0.78 -0.67 -20.54
C ARG A 2 0.53 0.79 -20.18
N GLU A 3 -0.74 1.12 -19.96
CA GLU A 3 -1.16 2.49 -19.79
C GLU A 3 -1.16 2.92 -18.31
N ALA A 4 -1.06 4.22 -18.05
CA ALA A 4 -1.25 4.78 -16.73
C ALA A 4 -2.70 4.54 -16.27
N VAL A 5 -2.85 4.19 -15.00
CA VAL A 5 -4.14 3.81 -14.40
C VAL A 5 -4.70 4.98 -13.59
N ALA A 6 -5.74 5.59 -14.11
CA ALA A 6 -6.56 6.57 -13.38
C ALA A 6 -7.66 5.85 -12.58
N GLU A 7 -8.37 6.58 -11.72
CA GLU A 7 -9.39 6.01 -10.84
C GLU A 7 -10.44 5.13 -11.55
N PRO A 8 -11.03 5.53 -12.70
CA PRO A 8 -12.03 4.69 -13.38
C PRO A 8 -11.50 3.30 -13.77
N ARG A 9 -10.24 3.23 -14.25
CA ARG A 9 -9.60 1.97 -14.60
C ARG A 9 -9.23 1.15 -13.37
N LEU A 10 -8.85 1.81 -12.28
CA LEU A 10 -8.62 1.15 -11.01
C LEU A 10 -9.90 0.49 -10.49
N ARG A 11 -11.05 1.18 -10.60
CA ARG A 11 -12.36 0.62 -10.27
C ARG A 11 -12.75 -0.55 -11.19
N GLU A 12 -12.43 -0.46 -12.48
CA GLU A 12 -12.61 -1.56 -13.44
C GLU A 12 -11.78 -2.78 -13.05
N PHE A 13 -10.51 -2.58 -12.68
CA PHE A 13 -9.65 -3.65 -12.19
C PHE A 13 -10.22 -4.30 -10.93
N MET A 14 -10.74 -3.51 -9.98
CA MET A 14 -11.36 -4.04 -8.75
C MET A 14 -12.51 -4.99 -9.08
N ARG A 15 -13.41 -4.61 -9.99
CA ARG A 15 -14.52 -5.48 -10.43
C ARG A 15 -14.02 -6.72 -11.15
N ALA A 16 -13.02 -6.57 -12.01
CA ALA A 16 -12.49 -7.67 -12.80
C ALA A 16 -11.79 -8.73 -11.96
N ILE A 17 -10.95 -8.32 -11.02
CA ILE A 17 -10.24 -9.27 -10.14
C ILE A 17 -11.21 -9.92 -9.14
N ALA A 18 -12.19 -9.19 -8.64
CA ALA A 18 -13.22 -9.74 -7.76
C ALA A 18 -14.09 -10.79 -8.46
N ALA A 19 -14.35 -10.63 -9.76
CA ALA A 19 -15.09 -11.61 -10.55
C ALA A 19 -14.40 -12.97 -10.65
N GLU A 20 -13.09 -13.01 -10.44
CA GLU A 20 -12.30 -14.26 -10.39
C GLU A 20 -12.40 -14.98 -9.05
N ALA A 21 -12.82 -14.29 -8.00
CA ALA A 21 -12.93 -14.86 -6.67
C ALA A 21 -14.21 -15.69 -6.50
N ARG A 22 -14.11 -16.78 -5.75
CA ARG A 22 -15.27 -17.62 -5.36
C ARG A 22 -15.53 -17.62 -3.86
N GLU A 23 -14.56 -17.15 -3.08
CA GLU A 23 -14.63 -17.11 -1.64
C GLU A 23 -14.34 -15.72 -1.12
N PRO A 24 -14.85 -15.37 0.07
CA PRO A 24 -14.55 -14.08 0.69
C PRO A 24 -13.06 -13.88 0.90
N GLY A 25 -12.60 -12.65 0.70
CA GLY A 25 -11.22 -12.27 0.91
C GLY A 25 -11.06 -10.76 0.92
N ARG A 26 -9.83 -10.33 1.21
CA ARG A 26 -9.46 -8.92 1.22
C ARG A 26 -8.32 -8.68 0.24
N ILE A 27 -8.40 -7.59 -0.47
CA ILE A 27 -7.29 -7.06 -1.28
C ILE A 27 -6.92 -5.69 -0.71
N TYR A 28 -5.64 -5.55 -0.40
CA TYR A 28 -5.08 -4.29 0.11
C TYR A 28 -4.29 -3.62 -1.00
N PHE A 29 -4.62 -2.36 -1.28
CA PHE A 29 -3.82 -1.50 -2.15
C PHE A 29 -2.72 -0.81 -1.37
N THR A 30 -1.57 -0.62 -2.01
CA THR A 30 -0.48 0.21 -1.52
C THR A 30 0.01 1.18 -2.60
N GLY A 31 0.79 2.16 -2.20
CA GLY A 31 1.51 3.02 -3.14
C GLY A 31 0.64 3.84 -4.06
N GLY A 32 0.93 3.77 -5.36
CA GLY A 32 0.30 4.61 -6.36
C GLY A 32 -1.21 4.47 -6.47
N ALA A 33 -1.76 3.27 -6.30
CA ALA A 33 -3.21 3.05 -6.30
C ALA A 33 -3.90 3.81 -5.16
N CYS A 34 -3.31 3.80 -3.95
CA CYS A 34 -3.81 4.60 -2.84
C CYS A 34 -3.72 6.10 -3.14
N ALA A 35 -2.62 6.56 -3.72
CA ALA A 35 -2.43 7.97 -4.07
C ALA A 35 -3.48 8.44 -5.08
N VAL A 36 -3.84 7.61 -6.06
CA VAL A 36 -4.91 7.90 -7.02
C VAL A 36 -6.26 7.97 -6.32
N LEU A 37 -6.61 7.00 -5.49
CA LEU A 37 -7.89 6.97 -4.78
C LEU A 37 -8.04 8.08 -3.75
N GLN A 38 -6.94 8.57 -3.19
CA GLN A 38 -6.93 9.73 -2.28
C GLN A 38 -6.90 11.08 -3.02
N GLY A 39 -6.78 11.07 -4.34
CA GLY A 39 -6.72 12.29 -5.15
C GLY A 39 -5.37 13.01 -5.11
N TRP A 40 -4.31 12.35 -4.63
CA TRP A 40 -2.95 12.93 -4.62
C TRP A 40 -2.26 12.84 -5.97
N ARG A 41 -2.71 11.93 -6.83
CA ARG A 41 -2.20 11.71 -8.18
C ARG A 41 -3.35 11.43 -9.14
N ASP A 42 -3.19 11.85 -10.39
CA ASP A 42 -4.18 11.56 -11.44
C ASP A 42 -4.12 10.12 -11.91
N SER A 43 -2.94 9.50 -11.85
CA SER A 43 -2.73 8.12 -12.30
C SER A 43 -1.51 7.47 -11.66
N THR A 44 -1.43 6.15 -11.79
CA THR A 44 -0.26 5.34 -11.43
C THR A 44 0.13 4.41 -12.57
N SER A 45 1.39 4.06 -12.67
CA SER A 45 1.88 3.10 -13.66
C SER A 45 1.78 1.64 -13.20
N ILE A 46 1.67 1.41 -11.88
CA ILE A 46 1.64 0.08 -11.27
C ILE A 46 0.56 0.06 -10.20
N ILE A 47 -0.20 -1.03 -10.15
CA ILE A 47 -1.14 -1.35 -9.07
C ILE A 47 -0.47 -2.37 -8.15
N ASP A 48 -0.09 -1.94 -6.95
CA ASP A 48 0.49 -2.82 -5.93
C ASP A 48 -0.61 -3.36 -5.03
N ILE A 49 -0.70 -4.68 -4.91
CA ILE A 49 -1.71 -5.34 -4.09
C ILE A 49 -1.13 -6.44 -3.20
N SER A 50 -1.80 -6.68 -2.08
CA SER A 50 -1.67 -7.93 -1.34
C SER A 50 -3.06 -8.58 -1.15
N ILE A 51 -3.09 -9.91 -1.14
CA ILE A 51 -4.32 -10.70 -1.13
C ILE A 51 -4.33 -11.55 0.14
N VAL A 52 -5.37 -11.42 0.95
CA VAL A 52 -5.50 -12.13 2.24
C VAL A 52 -6.91 -12.72 2.36
N PRO A 53 -7.05 -14.04 2.57
CA PRO A 53 -6.00 -15.05 2.47
C PRO A 53 -5.49 -15.20 1.03
N ALA A 54 -4.30 -15.77 0.88
CA ALA A 54 -3.75 -16.05 -0.45
C ALA A 54 -4.73 -16.94 -1.24
N SER A 55 -4.96 -16.60 -2.50
CA SER A 55 -5.88 -17.31 -3.39
C SER A 55 -5.16 -17.66 -4.69
N ASP A 56 -4.89 -18.94 -4.90
CA ASP A 56 -4.28 -19.42 -6.15
C ASP A 56 -5.11 -19.06 -7.37
N ARG A 57 -6.43 -19.07 -7.23
CA ARG A 57 -7.35 -18.71 -8.30
C ARG A 57 -7.16 -17.25 -8.73
N ILE A 58 -7.13 -16.34 -7.77
CA ILE A 58 -6.91 -14.90 -8.05
C ILE A 58 -5.50 -14.69 -8.60
N LEU A 59 -4.50 -15.32 -7.99
CA LEU A 59 -3.10 -15.20 -8.42
C LEU A 59 -2.92 -15.62 -9.88
N ARG A 60 -3.53 -16.73 -10.29
CA ARG A 60 -3.47 -17.22 -11.67
C ARG A 60 -4.20 -16.33 -12.67
N ALA A 61 -5.18 -15.56 -12.24
CA ALA A 61 -5.92 -14.64 -13.08
C ALA A 61 -5.16 -13.33 -13.37
N ILE A 62 -4.20 -12.94 -12.54
CA ILE A 62 -3.48 -11.68 -12.67
C ILE A 62 -2.82 -11.48 -14.04
N PRO A 63 -2.09 -12.45 -14.63
CA PRO A 63 -1.49 -12.26 -15.95
C PRO A 63 -2.50 -11.93 -17.05
N ASP A 64 -3.65 -12.62 -17.09
CA ASP A 64 -4.71 -12.35 -18.04
C ASP A 64 -5.35 -10.96 -17.83
N LEU A 65 -5.59 -10.58 -16.57
CA LEU A 65 -6.11 -9.26 -16.23
C LEU A 65 -5.16 -8.15 -16.68
N LYS A 66 -3.85 -8.32 -16.50
CA LYS A 66 -2.83 -7.36 -16.93
C LYS A 66 -2.89 -7.13 -18.45
N GLU A 67 -3.02 -8.19 -19.22
CA GLU A 67 -3.11 -8.11 -20.69
C GLU A 67 -4.44 -7.53 -21.15
N ARG A 68 -5.54 -8.04 -20.63
CA ARG A 68 -6.90 -7.63 -21.02
C ARG A 68 -7.20 -6.17 -20.69
N LEU A 69 -6.71 -5.69 -19.55
CA LEU A 69 -6.93 -4.31 -19.11
C LEU A 69 -5.77 -3.36 -19.46
N HIS A 70 -4.72 -3.85 -20.09
CA HIS A 70 -3.52 -3.08 -20.44
C HIS A 70 -2.89 -2.36 -19.23
N ILE A 71 -2.88 -3.01 -18.07
CA ILE A 71 -2.36 -2.45 -16.81
C ILE A 71 -1.19 -3.27 -16.28
N ASN A 72 -0.44 -2.68 -15.35
CA ASN A 72 0.58 -3.39 -14.61
C ASN A 72 0.13 -3.61 -13.16
N VAL A 73 0.23 -4.85 -12.68
CA VAL A 73 -0.14 -5.26 -11.32
C VAL A 73 1.02 -6.02 -10.71
N GLU A 74 1.39 -5.66 -9.50
CA GLU A 74 2.44 -6.32 -8.74
C GLU A 74 1.92 -6.76 -7.38
N LEU A 75 2.44 -7.88 -6.89
CA LEU A 75 2.20 -8.34 -5.53
C LEU A 75 3.25 -7.69 -4.63
N ALA A 76 2.84 -6.68 -3.89
CA ALA A 76 3.71 -5.95 -2.99
C ALA A 76 2.93 -5.38 -1.80
N SER A 77 3.58 -5.35 -0.66
CA SER A 77 3.06 -4.73 0.56
C SER A 77 4.19 -4.06 1.34
N PRO A 78 3.88 -3.14 2.26
CA PRO A 78 4.89 -2.57 3.15
C PRO A 78 5.70 -3.61 3.93
N ALA A 79 5.10 -4.76 4.25
CA ALA A 79 5.76 -5.84 4.98
C ALA A 79 6.92 -6.51 4.21
N ASP A 80 7.00 -6.29 2.89
CA ASP A 80 8.14 -6.75 2.09
C ASP A 80 9.40 -5.91 2.32
N PHE A 81 9.26 -4.70 2.88
CA PHE A 81 10.33 -3.71 3.02
C PHE A 81 10.63 -3.32 4.46
N VAL A 82 9.64 -3.35 5.34
CA VAL A 82 9.75 -2.97 6.75
C VAL A 82 8.94 -3.94 7.61
N PRO A 83 9.24 -4.04 8.92
CA PRO A 83 8.46 -4.90 9.81
C PRO A 83 6.97 -4.49 9.83
N PRO A 84 6.05 -5.47 9.85
CA PRO A 84 4.64 -5.16 10.03
C PRO A 84 4.39 -4.41 11.33
N LEU A 85 3.68 -3.30 11.25
CA LEU A 85 3.28 -2.55 12.44
C LEU A 85 2.12 -3.24 13.17
N PRO A 86 2.14 -3.34 14.50
CA PRO A 86 1.03 -3.93 15.24
C PRO A 86 -0.29 -3.22 14.92
N GLY A 87 -1.34 -4.01 14.67
CA GLY A 87 -2.67 -3.47 14.38
C GLY A 87 -2.88 -2.93 12.97
N TRP A 88 -1.98 -3.20 12.03
CA TRP A 88 -2.08 -2.67 10.66
C TRP A 88 -3.38 -3.08 9.97
N GLU A 89 -3.86 -4.31 10.17
CA GLU A 89 -5.11 -4.78 9.57
C GLU A 89 -6.31 -3.94 10.00
N THR A 90 -6.40 -3.64 11.29
CA THR A 90 -7.48 -2.83 11.85
C THR A 90 -7.45 -1.39 11.36
N ARG A 91 -6.25 -0.83 11.09
CA ARG A 91 -6.09 0.52 10.55
C ARG A 91 -6.24 0.59 9.03
N SER A 92 -6.30 -0.54 8.34
CA SER A 92 -6.48 -0.58 6.89
C SER A 92 -7.91 -0.19 6.52
N SER A 93 -8.09 0.99 5.95
CA SER A 93 -9.40 1.58 5.71
C SER A 93 -10.11 0.96 4.51
N PHE A 94 -11.40 0.72 4.66
CA PHE A 94 -12.27 0.15 3.63
C PHE A 94 -12.42 1.09 2.43
N ILE A 95 -12.38 0.52 1.22
CA ILE A 95 -12.59 1.24 -0.04
C ILE A 95 -13.93 0.83 -0.67
N ALA A 96 -14.12 -0.46 -0.92
CA ALA A 96 -15.29 -0.98 -1.61
C ALA A 96 -15.45 -2.49 -1.39
N LEU A 97 -16.66 -2.98 -1.58
CA LEU A 97 -16.98 -4.40 -1.69
C LEU A 97 -17.39 -4.70 -3.13
N GLU A 98 -16.67 -5.61 -3.78
CA GLU A 98 -17.01 -6.11 -5.11
C GLU A 98 -17.14 -7.64 -5.03
N GLY A 99 -18.35 -8.16 -5.27
CA GLY A 99 -18.60 -9.59 -5.08
C GLY A 99 -18.18 -10.03 -3.67
N PRO A 100 -17.39 -11.11 -3.53
CA PRO A 100 -16.93 -11.60 -2.23
C PRO A 100 -15.68 -10.89 -1.71
N ILE A 101 -15.11 -9.92 -2.45
CA ILE A 101 -13.83 -9.27 -2.11
C ILE A 101 -14.07 -7.88 -1.55
N SER A 102 -13.53 -7.62 -0.36
CA SER A 102 -13.42 -6.28 0.19
C SER A 102 -12.04 -5.69 -0.12
N PHE A 103 -12.05 -4.46 -0.63
CA PHE A 103 -10.84 -3.70 -0.96
C PHE A 103 -10.55 -2.68 0.12
N HIS A 104 -9.29 -2.55 0.49
CA HIS A 104 -8.82 -1.67 1.55
C HIS A 104 -7.56 -0.92 1.11
N HIS A 105 -7.36 0.29 1.64
CA HIS A 105 -6.04 0.87 1.71
C HIS A 105 -5.24 0.10 2.75
N TYR A 106 -4.06 -0.38 2.40
CA TYR A 106 -3.14 -0.89 3.41
C TYR A 106 -2.85 0.23 4.41
N ASP A 107 -2.74 -0.10 5.68
CA ASP A 107 -2.46 0.85 6.77
C ASP A 107 -1.50 1.97 6.35
N PHE A 108 -1.94 3.22 6.44
CA PHE A 108 -1.14 4.36 6.01
C PHE A 108 0.11 4.56 6.86
N TYR A 109 0.12 4.16 8.12
CA TYR A 109 1.34 4.17 8.95
C TYR A 109 2.39 3.22 8.40
N SER A 110 2.00 2.02 8.01
CA SER A 110 2.89 1.05 7.36
C SER A 110 3.39 1.54 6.01
N GLN A 111 2.53 2.15 5.21
CA GLN A 111 2.91 2.75 3.94
C GLN A 111 3.90 3.91 4.14
N ALA A 112 3.64 4.79 5.11
CA ALA A 112 4.53 5.90 5.43
C ALA A 112 5.91 5.39 5.86
N LEU A 113 5.98 4.38 6.73
CA LEU A 113 7.24 3.79 7.17
C LEU A 113 8.04 3.23 6.00
N SER A 114 7.41 2.45 5.13
CA SER A 114 8.03 1.89 3.92
C SER A 114 8.55 2.99 2.97
N LYS A 115 7.78 4.06 2.79
CA LYS A 115 8.17 5.20 1.95
C LYS A 115 9.34 5.99 2.54
N LEU A 116 9.38 6.17 3.84
CA LEU A 116 10.49 6.83 4.53
C LEU A 116 11.78 6.01 4.44
N GLU A 117 11.66 4.67 4.44
CA GLU A 117 12.80 3.78 4.21
C GLU A 117 13.40 4.00 2.81
N ARG A 118 12.59 4.03 1.75
CA ARG A 118 13.05 4.27 0.39
C ARG A 118 13.50 5.71 0.15
N SER A 119 12.82 6.68 0.75
CA SER A 119 13.12 8.11 0.72
C SER A 119 13.22 8.75 -0.67
N HIS A 120 12.56 8.19 -1.69
CA HIS A 120 12.44 8.85 -2.98
C HIS A 120 11.55 10.10 -2.89
N ARG A 121 11.77 11.07 -3.78
CA ARG A 121 11.02 12.34 -3.76
C ARG A 121 9.50 12.12 -3.79
N LYS A 122 9.01 11.21 -4.65
CA LYS A 122 7.58 10.88 -4.73
C LYS A 122 7.07 10.28 -3.41
N ASP A 123 7.86 9.43 -2.78
CA ASP A 123 7.51 8.81 -1.50
C ASP A 123 7.35 9.86 -0.39
N LEU A 124 8.27 10.82 -0.34
CA LEU A 124 8.22 11.90 0.65
C LEU A 124 7.01 12.83 0.43
N LEU A 125 6.63 13.07 -0.83
CA LEU A 125 5.41 13.82 -1.15
C LEU A 125 4.15 13.07 -0.71
N ASP A 126 4.10 11.76 -0.89
CA ASP A 126 2.98 10.93 -0.43
C ASP A 126 2.88 10.95 1.11
N VAL A 127 4.01 10.83 1.82
CA VAL A 127 4.03 10.92 3.29
C VAL A 127 3.53 12.28 3.76
N SER A 128 3.96 13.36 3.10
CA SER A 128 3.47 14.72 3.41
C SER A 128 1.96 14.84 3.20
N ALA A 129 1.42 14.23 2.14
CA ALA A 129 -0.02 14.20 1.89
C ALA A 129 -0.77 13.39 2.96
N MET A 130 -0.23 12.25 3.39
CA MET A 130 -0.81 11.43 4.47
C MET A 130 -0.91 12.23 5.78
N ILE A 131 0.11 12.99 6.12
CA ILE A 131 0.14 13.84 7.32
C ILE A 131 -0.84 15.00 7.17
N ARG A 132 -0.81 15.70 6.05
CA ARG A 132 -1.70 16.83 5.76
C ARG A 132 -3.18 16.42 5.86
N ASP A 133 -3.53 15.25 5.34
CA ASP A 133 -4.91 14.77 5.31
C ASP A 133 -5.33 14.06 6.61
N GLY A 134 -4.47 14.03 7.62
CA GLY A 134 -4.75 13.45 8.93
C GLY A 134 -4.77 11.93 8.96
N LEU A 135 -4.25 11.27 7.92
CA LEU A 135 -4.16 9.81 7.84
C LEU A 135 -3.01 9.24 8.65
N VAL A 136 -1.97 10.04 8.86
CA VAL A 136 -0.78 9.70 9.66
C VAL A 136 -0.47 10.85 10.61
N ASP A 137 -0.46 10.52 11.89
CA ASP A 137 0.08 11.38 12.94
C ASP A 137 1.57 11.03 13.13
N PRO A 138 2.49 11.99 12.93
CA PRO A 138 3.93 11.72 13.05
C PRO A 138 4.35 11.17 14.41
N ASP A 139 3.75 11.64 15.50
CA ASP A 139 4.11 11.17 16.85
C ASP A 139 3.65 9.73 17.06
N ARG A 140 2.47 9.37 16.54
CA ARG A 140 1.98 7.98 16.57
C ARG A 140 2.84 7.09 15.67
N LEU A 141 3.31 7.56 14.52
CA LEU A 141 4.22 6.81 13.66
C LEU A 141 5.54 6.52 14.40
N ARG A 142 6.08 7.50 15.13
CA ARG A 142 7.27 7.30 15.95
C ARG A 142 7.05 6.22 17.02
N ALA A 143 5.91 6.24 17.69
CA ALA A 143 5.56 5.25 18.70
C ALA A 143 5.40 3.84 18.09
N LEU A 144 4.74 3.71 16.97
CA LEU A 144 4.59 2.43 16.27
C LEU A 144 5.94 1.89 15.77
N PHE A 145 6.79 2.77 15.24
CA PHE A 145 8.13 2.39 14.82
C PHE A 145 8.98 1.89 16.00
N ALA A 146 8.90 2.53 17.15
CA ALA A 146 9.62 2.09 18.34
C ALA A 146 9.27 0.65 18.76
N GLU A 147 8.05 0.20 18.49
CA GLU A 147 7.62 -1.16 18.80
C GLU A 147 8.25 -2.23 17.90
N VAL A 148 8.70 -1.87 16.70
CA VAL A 148 9.24 -2.81 15.70
C VAL A 148 10.70 -2.57 15.35
N GLU A 149 11.33 -1.54 15.91
CA GLU A 149 12.69 -1.13 15.58
C GLU A 149 13.72 -2.27 15.76
N ASP A 150 13.60 -3.05 16.81
CA ASP A 150 14.47 -4.20 17.08
C ASP A 150 14.22 -5.39 16.13
N LEU A 151 13.19 -5.36 15.30
CA LEU A 151 12.95 -6.34 14.24
C LEU A 151 13.62 -5.98 12.91
N LEU A 152 14.25 -4.83 12.79
CA LEU A 152 14.90 -4.38 11.55
C LEU A 152 16.04 -5.30 11.10
N TYR A 153 16.62 -6.12 11.99
CA TYR A 153 17.61 -7.13 11.61
C TYR A 153 17.08 -8.16 10.60
N ARG A 154 15.75 -8.33 10.51
CA ARG A 154 15.09 -9.19 9.52
C ARG A 154 15.05 -8.57 8.13
N TYR A 155 15.40 -7.31 8.02
CA TYR A 155 15.37 -6.51 6.79
C TYR A 155 16.77 -5.93 6.54
N PRO A 156 17.74 -6.75 6.10
CA PRO A 156 19.14 -6.33 6.02
C PRO A 156 19.42 -5.20 5.02
N VAL A 157 18.51 -4.96 4.06
CA VAL A 157 18.61 -3.84 3.11
C VAL A 157 18.31 -2.50 3.79
N VAL A 158 17.55 -2.49 4.90
CA VAL A 158 17.21 -1.28 5.65
C VAL A 158 18.42 -0.82 6.45
N ASP A 159 18.78 0.45 6.29
CA ASP A 159 19.70 1.13 7.20
C ASP A 159 18.92 1.71 8.39
N PRO A 160 19.05 1.13 9.60
CA PRO A 160 18.27 1.58 10.75
C PRO A 160 18.51 3.04 11.12
N ARG A 161 19.74 3.53 10.96
CA ARG A 161 20.09 4.93 11.28
C ARG A 161 19.43 5.90 10.32
N SER A 162 19.46 5.61 9.03
CA SER A 162 18.83 6.45 7.99
C SER A 162 17.32 6.49 8.16
N LEU A 163 16.69 5.34 8.45
CA LEU A 163 15.26 5.27 8.69
C LEU A 163 14.85 6.04 9.94
N ARG A 164 15.56 5.86 11.05
CA ARG A 164 15.31 6.61 12.27
C ARG A 164 15.45 8.12 12.04
N ALA A 165 16.48 8.55 11.33
CA ALA A 165 16.69 9.96 11.00
C ALA A 165 15.55 10.52 10.14
N ALA A 166 15.04 9.76 9.18
CA ALA A 166 13.90 10.16 8.35
C ALA A 166 12.61 10.35 9.18
N ILE A 167 12.36 9.46 10.13
CA ILE A 167 11.21 9.54 11.05
C ILE A 167 11.35 10.75 12.00
N GLU A 168 12.55 10.97 12.52
CA GLU A 168 12.84 12.10 13.40
C GLU A 168 12.63 13.48 12.71
N ARG A 169 12.90 13.54 11.41
CA ARG A 169 12.70 14.77 10.62
C ARG A 169 11.25 15.10 10.31
N LEU A 170 10.31 14.21 10.59
CA LEU A 170 8.88 14.50 10.40
C LEU A 170 8.44 15.65 11.31
N PRO A 171 7.43 16.45 10.89
CA PRO A 171 6.95 17.55 11.73
C PRO A 171 6.44 17.04 13.08
N ARG A 172 6.54 17.88 14.09
CA ARG A 172 5.90 17.69 15.39
C ARG A 172 4.63 18.53 15.41
N LEU A 173 3.50 17.89 15.65
CA LEU A 173 2.19 18.55 15.71
C LEU A 173 1.87 18.95 17.15
#